data_1006629b96e1ef7be62c352502fa8ed9
#
_entry.id   1006629b96e1ef7be62c352502fa8ed9
#
_cell.length_a   1.000
_cell.length_b   1.000
_cell.length_c   1.000
_cell.angle_alpha   90.00
_cell.angle_beta   90.00
_cell.angle_gamma   90.00
#
_symmetry.space_group_name_H-M   'P 1'
#
loop_
_entity.id
_entity.type
_entity.pdbx_description
1 polymer ?
#
loop_
_entity_poly.entity_id
_entity_poly.type
_entity_poly.pdbx_seq_one_letter_code
_entity_poly.pdbx_strand_id
1 'polypeptide(L)'
;MRTIAITLLLLSALTAGAQDIEQGSLWYNGALIYDASLLEGGEVLLRATAEGEDIEFMLVPVKGSPETYTIAPSPNDAMMVEEEGHTVHHVIQQDLDILCFYDSKGTLYKLMDRTLEEDTQKLNVETWMTMLRGDYTMADGTRVSIDWNKANVGGTYVPIEAMTFNGHTTGILSIDGEGTALNGCMEVEFIKGGLCLYPVGFDEYEFPHRLLVDSFTLIESNPNYGCYDYVCNTLLHGSELNYYDKPTLRLMRNFILARRGYVFQSKDLKEYFEKEPWYRPAESNDDVQLSLLERLNIELIKYREATFDDIAH
;
A
#
# COMPACT_ATOMS: atom_id res chain seq x y z
N MET A 1 14.88 -21.66 -18.45
CA MET A 1 14.13 -20.84 -17.48
C MET A 1 14.53 -21.29 -16.09
N ARG A 2 15.45 -20.58 -15.43
CA ARG A 2 15.73 -20.80 -14.00
C ARG A 2 14.83 -19.81 -13.26
N THR A 3 13.80 -20.34 -12.63
CA THR A 3 12.99 -19.63 -11.66
C THR A 3 13.94 -19.24 -10.53
N ILE A 4 14.19 -17.95 -10.34
CA ILE A 4 14.87 -17.47 -9.15
C ILE A 4 13.86 -17.72 -8.03
N ALA A 5 14.01 -18.82 -7.36
CA ALA A 5 13.40 -19.07 -6.08
C ALA A 5 14.07 -18.06 -5.12
N ILE A 6 13.41 -16.94 -4.84
CA ILE A 6 13.71 -16.12 -3.68
C ILE A 6 13.22 -16.96 -2.50
N THR A 7 14.02 -17.94 -2.14
CA THR A 7 13.82 -18.72 -0.91
C THR A 7 13.99 -17.74 0.23
N LEU A 8 12.95 -17.61 1.03
CA LEU A 8 12.94 -16.91 2.32
C LEU A 8 14.12 -17.41 3.18
N LEU A 9 15.27 -16.77 3.09
CA LEU A 9 16.32 -16.82 4.09
C LEU A 9 16.01 -15.70 5.11
N LEU A 10 14.87 -15.81 5.78
CA LEU A 10 14.49 -14.95 6.91
C LEU A 10 15.09 -15.43 8.24
N LEU A 11 15.94 -16.46 8.23
CA LEU A 11 16.47 -17.02 9.46
C LEU A 11 18.00 -17.15 9.45
N SER A 12 18.71 -16.05 9.62
CA SER A 12 19.99 -16.11 10.36
C SER A 12 20.44 -14.73 10.77
N ALA A 13 20.47 -14.52 12.05
CA ALA A 13 21.06 -13.46 12.85
C ALA A 13 20.12 -12.36 13.32
N LEU A 14 19.31 -12.69 14.32
CA LEU A 14 18.95 -11.71 15.36
C LEU A 14 18.65 -12.48 16.64
N THR A 15 19.63 -12.52 17.56
CA THR A 15 19.40 -12.71 18.99
C THR A 15 19.05 -11.34 19.61
N ALA A 16 18.04 -10.68 19.10
CA ALA A 16 17.23 -9.77 19.88
C ALA A 16 16.16 -10.65 20.53
N GLY A 17 15.99 -10.56 21.85
CA GLY A 17 15.00 -11.39 22.55
C GLY A 17 13.66 -11.28 21.85
N ALA A 18 12.98 -12.40 21.68
CA ALA A 18 11.64 -12.44 21.14
C ALA A 18 10.79 -11.42 21.89
N GLN A 19 10.33 -10.41 21.18
CA GLN A 19 9.43 -9.43 21.74
C GLN A 19 8.04 -9.89 21.36
N ASP A 20 7.31 -10.41 22.36
CA ASP A 20 5.93 -10.89 22.16
C ASP A 20 5.02 -9.72 21.78
N ILE A 21 3.92 -10.02 21.10
CA ILE A 21 2.84 -9.03 20.87
C ILE A 21 2.36 -8.53 22.23
N GLU A 22 2.39 -7.22 22.44
CA GLU A 22 2.04 -6.62 23.73
C GLU A 22 0.52 -6.51 23.90
N GLN A 23 0.05 -6.69 25.15
CA GLN A 23 -1.33 -6.43 25.53
C GLN A 23 -1.73 -4.98 25.22
N GLY A 24 -2.84 -4.81 24.49
CA GLY A 24 -3.36 -3.49 24.09
C GLY A 24 -2.57 -2.80 22.99
N SER A 25 -1.68 -3.52 22.30
CA SER A 25 -1.03 -2.98 21.10
C SER A 25 -2.02 -2.89 19.93
N LEU A 26 -1.91 -1.83 19.12
CA LEU A 26 -2.78 -1.58 17.98
C LEU A 26 -2.09 -1.98 16.68
N TRP A 27 -2.83 -2.65 15.79
CA TRP A 27 -2.32 -3.19 14.52
C TRP A 27 -3.19 -2.76 13.35
N TYR A 28 -2.61 -2.05 12.40
CA TYR A 28 -3.29 -1.50 11.23
C TYR A 28 -3.03 -2.34 9.98
N ASN A 29 -4.09 -2.72 9.24
CA ASN A 29 -3.99 -3.53 8.01
C ASN A 29 -4.33 -2.77 6.71
N GLY A 30 -4.29 -1.44 6.75
CA GLY A 30 -4.68 -0.59 5.60
C GLY A 30 -6.18 -0.26 5.56
N ALA A 31 -7.02 -0.97 6.32
CA ALA A 31 -8.46 -0.73 6.38
C ALA A 31 -8.98 -0.62 7.81
N LEU A 32 -8.49 -1.44 8.73
CA LEU A 32 -8.97 -1.54 10.11
C LEU A 32 -7.80 -1.48 11.11
N ILE A 33 -8.10 -1.04 12.32
CA ILE A 33 -7.21 -1.13 13.48
C ILE A 33 -7.70 -2.26 14.37
N TYR A 34 -6.80 -3.15 14.72
CA TYR A 34 -7.03 -4.29 15.61
C TYR A 34 -6.36 -4.06 16.96
N ASP A 35 -7.10 -4.25 18.03
CA ASP A 35 -6.59 -4.28 19.42
C ASP A 35 -6.13 -5.70 19.75
N ALA A 36 -4.92 -5.82 20.31
CA ALA A 36 -4.35 -7.10 20.72
C ALA A 36 -4.68 -7.40 22.19
N SER A 37 -5.32 -8.53 22.45
CA SER A 37 -5.57 -9.07 23.78
C SER A 37 -4.83 -10.38 24.00
N LEU A 38 -4.00 -10.44 25.04
CA LEU A 38 -3.30 -11.67 25.43
C LEU A 38 -4.23 -12.59 26.23
N LEU A 39 -4.26 -13.86 25.84
CA LEU A 39 -5.06 -14.91 26.47
C LEU A 39 -4.17 -15.86 27.29
N GLU A 40 -4.82 -16.70 28.14
CA GLU A 40 -4.13 -17.76 28.87
C GLU A 40 -3.49 -18.76 27.89
N GLY A 41 -2.18 -19.04 28.06
CA GLY A 41 -1.46 -19.95 27.15
C GLY A 41 -0.58 -19.23 26.11
N GLY A 42 -0.62 -17.87 26.07
CA GLY A 42 0.17 -17.05 25.16
C GLY A 42 -0.49 -16.84 23.79
N GLU A 43 -1.75 -17.20 23.67
CA GLU A 43 -2.57 -16.89 22.50
C GLU A 43 -2.86 -15.38 22.45
N VAL A 44 -3.02 -14.84 21.25
CA VAL A 44 -3.32 -13.42 21.03
C VAL A 44 -4.61 -13.30 20.23
N LEU A 45 -5.57 -12.56 20.79
CA LEU A 45 -6.78 -12.19 20.07
C LEU A 45 -6.59 -10.78 19.50
N LEU A 46 -6.61 -10.67 18.17
CA LEU A 46 -6.68 -9.39 17.46
C LEU A 46 -8.14 -9.11 17.12
N ARG A 47 -8.67 -7.99 17.60
CA ARG A 47 -10.08 -7.61 17.40
C ARG A 47 -10.17 -6.22 16.77
N ALA A 48 -11.01 -6.09 15.74
CA ALA A 48 -11.46 -4.82 15.19
C ALA A 48 -12.99 -4.82 15.11
N THR A 49 -13.60 -3.65 15.12
CA THR A 49 -15.04 -3.50 14.89
C THR A 49 -15.27 -2.74 13.60
N ALA A 50 -16.05 -3.32 12.69
CA ALA A 50 -16.44 -2.70 11.43
C ALA A 50 -17.96 -2.84 11.23
N GLU A 51 -18.63 -1.73 10.93
CA GLU A 51 -20.10 -1.71 10.69
C GLU A 51 -20.94 -2.32 11.82
N GLY A 52 -20.41 -2.30 13.06
CA GLY A 52 -21.06 -2.86 14.25
C GLY A 52 -20.84 -4.36 14.44
N GLU A 53 -20.01 -4.98 13.64
CA GLU A 53 -19.60 -6.38 13.78
C GLU A 53 -18.12 -6.48 14.20
N ASP A 54 -17.82 -7.41 15.10
CA ASP A 54 -16.45 -7.69 15.51
C ASP A 54 -15.79 -8.65 14.53
N ILE A 55 -14.61 -8.25 14.05
CA ILE A 55 -13.71 -9.06 13.23
C ILE A 55 -12.55 -9.50 14.11
N GLU A 56 -12.36 -10.79 14.25
CA GLU A 56 -11.41 -11.37 15.20
C GLU A 56 -10.46 -12.35 14.51
N PHE A 57 -9.17 -12.28 14.89
CA PHE A 57 -8.16 -13.30 14.57
C PHE A 57 -7.57 -13.84 15.86
N MET A 58 -7.61 -15.15 16.03
CA MET A 58 -6.91 -15.80 17.13
C MET A 58 -5.57 -16.35 16.66
N LEU A 59 -4.49 -15.80 17.19
CA LEU A 59 -3.13 -16.21 16.91
C LEU A 59 -2.64 -17.16 18.00
N VAL A 60 -2.29 -18.39 17.61
CA VAL A 60 -1.80 -19.43 18.52
C VAL A 60 -0.30 -19.60 18.31
N PRO A 61 0.54 -19.41 19.34
CA PRO A 61 1.99 -19.49 19.20
C PRO A 61 2.45 -20.89 18.79
N VAL A 62 3.38 -20.93 17.84
CA VAL A 62 3.98 -22.19 17.38
C VAL A 62 5.09 -22.60 18.34
N LYS A 63 4.98 -23.80 18.92
CA LYS A 63 5.97 -24.31 19.87
C LYS A 63 7.36 -24.40 19.23
N GLY A 64 8.32 -23.70 19.82
CA GLY A 64 9.70 -23.68 19.36
C GLY A 64 10.01 -22.62 18.30
N SER A 65 9.03 -21.78 17.96
CA SER A 65 9.18 -20.67 17.02
C SER A 65 8.52 -19.42 17.61
N PRO A 66 9.20 -18.68 18.50
CA PRO A 66 8.59 -17.65 19.34
C PRO A 66 7.95 -16.49 18.58
N GLU A 67 8.35 -16.27 17.34
CA GLU A 67 7.84 -15.17 16.49
C GLU A 67 6.82 -15.68 15.46
N THR A 68 6.36 -16.93 15.61
CA THR A 68 5.46 -17.56 14.64
C THR A 68 4.18 -18.01 15.33
N TYR A 69 3.07 -17.70 14.70
CA TYR A 69 1.72 -18.05 15.14
C TYR A 69 1.00 -18.79 14.01
N THR A 70 0.02 -19.61 14.37
CA THR A 70 -1.01 -20.12 13.45
C THR A 70 -2.31 -19.40 13.71
N ILE A 71 -3.13 -19.22 12.68
CA ILE A 71 -4.48 -18.66 12.84
C ILE A 71 -5.41 -19.80 13.22
N ALA A 72 -6.17 -19.60 14.30
CA ALA A 72 -7.25 -20.47 14.72
C ALA A 72 -8.58 -19.72 14.64
N PRO A 73 -9.71 -20.47 14.43
CA PRO A 73 -11.03 -19.86 14.48
C PRO A 73 -11.25 -19.16 15.82
N SER A 74 -11.75 -17.92 15.79
CA SER A 74 -12.18 -17.25 17.01
C SER A 74 -13.43 -17.97 17.57
N PRO A 75 -13.59 -18.06 18.90
CA PRO A 75 -14.78 -18.61 19.50
C PRO A 75 -16.08 -17.91 19.10
N ASN A 76 -16.00 -16.68 18.63
CA ASN A 76 -17.14 -15.82 18.27
C ASN A 76 -17.37 -15.68 16.77
N ASP A 77 -16.42 -16.08 15.93
CA ASP A 77 -16.50 -15.89 14.48
C ASP A 77 -16.46 -17.23 13.72
N ALA A 78 -17.62 -17.65 13.22
CA ALA A 78 -17.75 -18.86 12.41
C ALA A 78 -17.32 -18.65 10.94
N MET A 79 -17.02 -17.42 10.51
CA MET A 79 -16.68 -17.10 9.11
C MET A 79 -15.19 -17.29 8.78
N MET A 80 -14.31 -17.43 9.78
CA MET A 80 -12.85 -17.53 9.60
C MET A 80 -12.31 -18.94 9.29
N VAL A 81 -13.15 -19.85 8.78
CA VAL A 81 -12.73 -21.22 8.40
C VAL A 81 -11.75 -21.23 7.21
N GLU A 82 -11.73 -20.16 6.41
CA GLU A 82 -10.87 -20.08 5.21
C GLU A 82 -9.39 -19.81 5.53
N GLU A 83 -9.07 -19.29 6.71
CA GLU A 83 -7.68 -18.99 7.12
C GLU A 83 -7.06 -20.09 8.02
N GLU A 84 -7.74 -21.25 8.21
CA GLU A 84 -7.18 -22.36 8.97
C GLU A 84 -5.91 -22.91 8.31
N GLY A 85 -4.84 -23.01 9.11
CA GLY A 85 -3.52 -23.44 8.62
C GLY A 85 -2.66 -22.33 8.03
N HIS A 86 -3.13 -21.09 8.03
CA HIS A 86 -2.30 -19.94 7.72
C HIS A 86 -1.35 -19.62 8.87
N THR A 87 -0.22 -19.01 8.56
CA THR A 87 0.79 -18.64 9.55
C THR A 87 0.97 -17.12 9.60
N VAL A 88 1.29 -16.63 10.79
CA VAL A 88 1.62 -15.23 11.02
C VAL A 88 3.01 -15.15 11.61
N HIS A 89 3.87 -14.33 11.02
CA HIS A 89 5.20 -14.05 11.55
C HIS A 89 5.23 -12.63 12.10
N HIS A 90 5.58 -12.50 13.37
CA HIS A 90 5.88 -11.20 13.98
C HIS A 90 7.33 -10.84 13.66
N VAL A 91 7.54 -9.72 12.97
CA VAL A 91 8.86 -9.28 12.51
C VAL A 91 9.15 -7.89 13.04
N ILE A 92 10.18 -7.79 13.86
CA ILE A 92 10.74 -6.52 14.34
C ILE A 92 12.12 -6.35 13.73
N GLN A 93 12.26 -5.40 12.82
CA GLN A 93 13.54 -5.13 12.17
C GLN A 93 13.65 -3.66 11.78
N GLN A 94 14.72 -3.00 12.18
CA GLN A 94 14.91 -1.56 12.00
C GLN A 94 13.75 -0.79 12.64
N ASP A 95 13.02 0.00 11.86
CA ASP A 95 11.86 0.79 12.30
C ASP A 95 10.52 0.07 12.02
N LEU A 96 10.56 -1.20 11.61
CA LEU A 96 9.37 -2.01 11.31
C LEU A 96 9.03 -2.91 12.49
N ASP A 97 7.76 -2.88 12.91
CA ASP A 97 7.12 -3.79 13.87
C ASP A 97 5.83 -4.27 13.20
N ILE A 98 5.87 -5.46 12.58
CA ILE A 98 4.86 -5.92 11.63
C ILE A 98 4.45 -7.38 11.85
N LEU A 99 3.18 -7.67 11.55
CA LEU A 99 2.65 -9.02 11.42
C LEU A 99 2.51 -9.35 9.93
N CYS A 100 3.20 -10.41 9.51
CA CYS A 100 3.20 -10.92 8.15
C CYS A 100 2.34 -12.18 8.07
N PHE A 101 1.25 -12.13 7.31
CA PHE A 101 0.29 -13.24 7.17
C PHE A 101 0.56 -14.02 5.90
N TYR A 102 0.77 -15.33 6.05
CA TYR A 102 1.05 -16.25 4.96
C TYR A 102 -0.05 -17.32 4.83
N ASP A 103 -0.47 -17.58 3.60
CA ASP A 103 -1.39 -18.65 3.30
C ASP A 103 -0.75 -20.05 3.52
N SER A 104 -1.53 -21.11 3.39
CA SER A 104 -1.06 -22.50 3.54
C SER A 104 0.02 -22.92 2.53
N LYS A 105 0.26 -22.13 1.48
CA LYS A 105 1.32 -22.31 0.47
C LYS A 105 2.57 -21.48 0.78
N GLY A 106 2.54 -20.67 1.83
CA GLY A 106 3.62 -19.76 2.21
C GLY A 106 3.67 -18.49 1.37
N THR A 107 2.54 -18.06 0.79
CA THR A 107 2.44 -16.80 0.06
C THR A 107 2.00 -15.70 1.02
N LEU A 108 2.73 -14.59 1.07
CA LEU A 108 2.35 -13.41 1.83
C LEU A 108 1.09 -12.78 1.20
N TYR A 109 0.02 -12.61 1.99
CA TYR A 109 -1.24 -12.06 1.50
C TYR A 109 -1.76 -10.85 2.29
N LYS A 110 -1.26 -10.63 3.51
CA LYS A 110 -1.69 -9.53 4.37
C LYS A 110 -0.52 -9.06 5.24
N LEU A 111 -0.45 -7.78 5.49
CA LEU A 111 0.46 -7.15 6.45
C LEU A 111 -0.35 -6.33 7.44
N MET A 112 0.11 -6.29 8.68
CA MET A 112 -0.34 -5.33 9.68
C MET A 112 0.90 -4.70 10.30
N ASP A 113 0.96 -3.38 10.36
CA ASP A 113 1.99 -2.66 11.10
C ASP A 113 1.46 -2.19 12.46
N ARG A 114 2.37 -2.12 13.42
CA ARG A 114 2.05 -1.57 14.71
C ARG A 114 1.82 -0.07 14.59
N THR A 115 0.71 0.42 15.14
CA THR A 115 0.36 1.84 15.13
C THR A 115 0.09 2.35 16.55
N LEU A 116 0.24 3.65 16.74
CA LEU A 116 -0.24 4.37 17.92
C LEU A 116 -1.48 5.21 17.61
N GLU A 117 -1.92 5.20 16.37
CA GLU A 117 -3.08 5.95 15.91
C GLU A 117 -4.34 5.11 16.09
N GLU A 118 -5.32 5.66 16.76
CA GLU A 118 -6.63 5.02 17.00
C GLU A 118 -7.68 5.40 15.95
N ASP A 119 -7.33 6.35 15.05
CA ASP A 119 -8.23 6.87 14.03
C ASP A 119 -7.92 6.28 12.65
N THR A 120 -8.70 5.29 12.24
CA THR A 120 -8.61 4.64 10.94
C THR A 120 -8.80 5.63 9.77
N GLN A 121 -9.65 6.65 9.95
CA GLN A 121 -9.91 7.66 8.92
C GLN A 121 -8.64 8.43 8.60
N LYS A 122 -7.92 8.84 9.64
CA LYS A 122 -6.67 9.57 9.50
C LYS A 122 -5.63 8.73 8.77
N LEU A 123 -5.45 7.46 9.15
CA LEU A 123 -4.53 6.54 8.48
C LEU A 123 -4.89 6.32 7.01
N ASN A 124 -6.17 6.14 6.69
CA ASN A 124 -6.64 5.98 5.31
C ASN A 124 -6.38 7.23 4.46
N VAL A 125 -6.63 8.42 5.01
CA VAL A 125 -6.33 9.70 4.34
C VAL A 125 -4.84 9.86 4.12
N GLU A 126 -4.01 9.58 5.13
CA GLU A 126 -2.56 9.67 5.03
C GLU A 126 -2.00 8.70 3.98
N THR A 127 -2.48 7.46 3.94
CA THR A 127 -2.10 6.48 2.92
C THR A 127 -2.45 6.99 1.52
N TRP A 128 -3.69 7.42 1.31
CA TRP A 128 -4.14 7.92 0.01
C TRP A 128 -3.38 9.16 -0.43
N MET A 129 -3.16 10.13 0.48
CA MET A 129 -2.36 11.32 0.18
C MET A 129 -0.89 10.97 -0.14
N THR A 130 -0.33 9.94 0.52
CA THR A 130 1.02 9.44 0.19
C THR A 130 1.11 8.98 -1.26
N MET A 131 0.08 8.31 -1.77
CA MET A 131 0.02 7.84 -3.15
C MET A 131 -0.05 8.99 -4.18
N LEU A 132 -0.65 10.12 -3.78
CA LEU A 132 -0.80 11.31 -4.65
C LEU A 132 0.43 12.20 -4.70
N ARG A 133 1.30 12.13 -3.70
CA ARG A 133 2.47 13.01 -3.61
C ARG A 133 3.42 12.81 -4.78
N GLY A 134 3.83 13.91 -5.39
CA GLY A 134 4.78 13.87 -6.50
C GLY A 134 4.81 15.17 -7.28
N ASP A 135 5.71 15.19 -8.27
CA ASP A 135 5.85 16.27 -9.23
C ASP A 135 5.36 15.80 -10.60
N TYR A 136 4.47 16.56 -11.17
CA TYR A 136 3.76 16.21 -12.40
C TYR A 136 3.84 17.33 -13.43
N THR A 137 3.54 17.00 -14.68
CA THR A 137 3.37 17.97 -15.78
C THR A 137 2.04 17.68 -16.48
N MET A 138 1.22 18.71 -16.66
CA MET A 138 -0.01 18.65 -17.46
C MET A 138 0.29 18.72 -18.95
N ALA A 139 -0.69 18.38 -19.78
CA ALA A 139 -0.55 18.38 -21.26
C ALA A 139 -0.17 19.74 -21.85
N ASP A 140 -0.55 20.85 -21.20
CA ASP A 140 -0.21 22.22 -21.58
C ASP A 140 1.19 22.69 -21.10
N GLY A 141 1.91 21.80 -20.39
CA GLY A 141 3.22 22.07 -19.79
C GLY A 141 3.16 22.71 -18.41
N THR A 142 1.99 22.90 -17.83
CA THR A 142 1.84 23.37 -16.44
C THR A 142 2.44 22.36 -15.48
N ARG A 143 3.34 22.81 -14.60
CA ARG A 143 3.92 21.98 -13.55
C ARG A 143 3.00 21.93 -12.34
N VAL A 144 2.82 20.77 -11.78
CA VAL A 144 2.01 20.53 -10.58
C VAL A 144 2.84 19.71 -9.59
N SER A 145 3.02 20.21 -8.37
CA SER A 145 3.58 19.42 -7.27
C SER A 145 2.50 19.20 -6.23
N ILE A 146 2.25 17.95 -5.86
CA ILE A 146 1.29 17.59 -4.82
C ILE A 146 2.06 17.17 -3.56
N ASP A 147 1.69 17.77 -2.43
CA ASP A 147 2.18 17.43 -1.09
C ASP A 147 0.97 17.18 -0.17
N TRP A 148 1.16 16.97 1.12
CA TRP A 148 0.15 16.51 2.09
C TRP A 148 -1.14 17.34 2.13
N ASN A 149 -1.05 18.66 2.15
CA ASN A 149 -2.20 19.56 2.30
C ASN A 149 -2.15 20.75 1.34
N LYS A 150 -1.28 20.69 0.37
CA LYS A 150 -1.09 21.76 -0.62
C LYS A 150 -0.60 21.19 -1.94
N ALA A 151 -0.95 21.87 -3.01
CA ALA A 151 -0.33 21.68 -4.31
C ALA A 151 0.31 22.97 -4.79
N ASN A 152 1.34 22.88 -5.62
CA ASN A 152 1.84 24.00 -6.41
C ASN A 152 1.37 23.78 -7.84
N VAL A 153 0.55 24.70 -8.35
CA VAL A 153 -0.02 24.64 -9.71
C VAL A 153 0.52 25.80 -10.51
N GLY A 154 1.46 25.56 -11.42
CA GLY A 154 2.06 26.59 -12.26
C GLY A 154 2.79 27.70 -11.48
N GLY A 155 3.31 27.41 -10.29
CA GLY A 155 3.97 28.37 -9.41
C GLY A 155 3.10 28.95 -8.29
N THR A 156 1.79 28.65 -8.30
CA THR A 156 0.85 29.10 -7.26
C THR A 156 0.59 27.98 -6.27
N TYR A 157 0.81 28.22 -4.98
CA TYR A 157 0.46 27.27 -3.91
C TYR A 157 -1.03 27.37 -3.59
N VAL A 158 -1.70 26.22 -3.59
CA VAL A 158 -3.13 26.09 -3.32
C VAL A 158 -3.35 25.02 -2.26
N PRO A 159 -4.31 25.21 -1.32
CA PRO A 159 -4.73 24.17 -0.40
C PRO A 159 -5.35 23.01 -1.14
N ILE A 160 -5.09 21.80 -0.64
CA ILE A 160 -5.76 20.56 -1.09
C ILE A 160 -6.20 19.75 0.11
N GLU A 161 -7.30 19.03 -0.05
CA GLU A 161 -7.84 18.17 0.99
C GLU A 161 -8.48 16.91 0.36
N ALA A 162 -8.25 15.76 0.97
CA ALA A 162 -8.96 14.54 0.61
C ALA A 162 -10.40 14.61 1.13
N MET A 163 -11.39 14.41 0.27
CA MET A 163 -12.77 14.31 0.70
C MET A 163 -13.04 12.93 1.31
N THR A 164 -13.71 12.92 2.44
CA THR A 164 -14.09 11.70 3.15
C THR A 164 -15.60 11.59 3.27
N PHE A 165 -16.12 10.37 3.20
CA PHE A 165 -17.50 10.04 3.48
C PHE A 165 -17.54 8.87 4.47
N ASN A 166 -18.23 9.06 5.59
CA ASN A 166 -18.25 8.09 6.71
C ASN A 166 -16.84 7.59 7.09
N GLY A 167 -15.85 8.48 6.98
CA GLY A 167 -14.48 8.20 7.38
C GLY A 167 -13.61 7.48 6.35
N HIS A 168 -14.12 7.20 5.19
CA HIS A 168 -13.34 6.65 4.09
C HIS A 168 -13.05 7.71 3.04
N THR A 169 -11.87 7.65 2.42
CA THR A 169 -11.56 8.50 1.26
C THR A 169 -12.51 8.16 0.13
N THR A 170 -13.10 9.18 -0.45
CA THR A 170 -14.01 9.03 -1.61
C THR A 170 -13.28 8.91 -2.94
N GLY A 171 -11.95 9.00 -2.95
CA GLY A 171 -11.15 9.14 -4.16
C GLY A 171 -11.24 10.54 -4.78
N ILE A 172 -11.79 11.52 -4.05
CA ILE A 172 -11.97 12.90 -4.50
C ILE A 172 -11.02 13.81 -3.74
N LEU A 173 -10.30 14.65 -4.48
CA LEU A 173 -9.43 15.70 -3.98
C LEU A 173 -10.14 17.05 -4.16
N SER A 174 -10.31 17.80 -3.07
CA SER A 174 -10.73 19.19 -3.10
C SER A 174 -9.50 20.07 -3.28
N ILE A 175 -9.52 20.96 -4.27
CA ILE A 175 -8.43 21.88 -4.61
C ILE A 175 -8.98 23.31 -4.57
N ASP A 176 -8.49 24.12 -3.63
CA ASP A 176 -8.83 25.54 -3.55
C ASP A 176 -7.84 26.36 -4.39
N GLY A 177 -7.97 26.20 -5.70
CA GLY A 177 -7.04 26.73 -6.70
C GLY A 177 -7.64 27.83 -7.57
N GLU A 178 -8.44 28.73 -7.01
CA GLU A 178 -9.03 29.86 -7.77
C GLU A 178 -7.97 30.60 -8.58
N GLY A 179 -8.22 30.74 -9.89
CA GLY A 179 -7.27 31.35 -10.84
C GLY A 179 -6.15 30.47 -11.32
N THR A 180 -6.10 29.21 -10.92
CA THR A 180 -5.17 28.19 -11.47
C THR A 180 -5.88 27.23 -12.44
N ALA A 181 -5.11 26.36 -13.09
CA ALA A 181 -5.65 25.34 -13.98
C ALA A 181 -6.45 24.26 -13.23
N LEU A 182 -6.16 24.04 -11.94
CA LEU A 182 -6.83 23.05 -11.09
C LEU A 182 -7.60 23.76 -9.97
N ASN A 183 -8.92 23.68 -10.01
CA ASN A 183 -9.79 24.28 -8.99
C ASN A 183 -11.08 23.45 -8.85
N GLY A 184 -11.54 23.25 -7.61
CA GLY A 184 -12.74 22.52 -7.26
C GLY A 184 -12.48 21.06 -6.87
N CYS A 185 -13.53 20.26 -6.89
CA CYS A 185 -13.44 18.85 -6.54
C CYS A 185 -13.07 17.99 -7.75
N MET A 186 -12.08 17.10 -7.57
CA MET A 186 -11.55 16.26 -8.62
C MET A 186 -11.56 14.80 -8.17
N GLU A 187 -12.27 13.92 -8.88
CA GLU A 187 -12.07 12.48 -8.72
C GLU A 187 -10.72 12.09 -9.31
N VAL A 188 -9.94 11.31 -8.55
CA VAL A 188 -8.60 10.91 -8.91
C VAL A 188 -8.60 9.49 -9.42
N GLU A 189 -8.06 9.28 -10.62
CA GLU A 189 -7.79 7.96 -11.18
C GLU A 189 -6.28 7.80 -11.36
N PHE A 190 -5.73 6.72 -10.77
CA PHE A 190 -4.32 6.39 -10.96
C PHE A 190 -4.13 5.74 -12.32
N ILE A 191 -3.29 6.34 -13.14
CA ILE A 191 -2.95 5.86 -14.48
C ILE A 191 -1.47 5.49 -14.54
N LYS A 192 -1.07 4.77 -15.58
CA LYS A 192 0.33 4.44 -15.80
C LYS A 192 1.19 5.70 -15.93
N GLY A 193 2.05 5.93 -14.94
CA GLY A 193 2.98 7.07 -14.91
C GLY A 193 2.35 8.40 -14.54
N GLY A 194 1.24 8.39 -13.79
CA GLY A 194 0.64 9.63 -13.32
C GLY A 194 -0.78 9.50 -12.78
N LEU A 195 -1.51 10.59 -12.87
CA LEU A 195 -2.87 10.72 -12.39
C LEU A 195 -3.77 11.29 -13.49
N CYS A 196 -5.05 10.90 -13.49
CA CYS A 196 -6.10 11.59 -14.23
C CYS A 196 -7.09 12.19 -13.23
N LEU A 197 -7.33 13.50 -13.32
CA LEU A 197 -8.23 14.23 -12.45
C LEU A 197 -9.49 14.58 -13.25
N TYR A 198 -10.64 14.10 -12.76
CA TYR A 198 -11.94 14.38 -13.36
C TYR A 198 -12.71 15.38 -12.51
N PRO A 199 -13.06 16.55 -13.03
CA PRO A 199 -13.89 17.51 -12.31
C PRO A 199 -15.23 16.88 -11.88
N VAL A 200 -15.59 17.11 -10.61
CA VAL A 200 -16.77 16.53 -9.96
C VAL A 200 -17.73 17.62 -9.54
N GLY A 201 -19.01 17.42 -9.83
CA GLY A 201 -20.11 18.17 -9.23
C GLY A 201 -20.85 17.28 -8.22
N PHE A 202 -21.76 17.89 -7.48
CA PHE A 202 -22.63 17.22 -6.52
C PHE A 202 -24.09 17.45 -6.90
N ASP A 203 -24.90 16.42 -6.80
CA ASP A 203 -26.35 16.54 -7.01
C ASP A 203 -27.07 17.14 -5.77
N GLU A 204 -28.39 17.23 -5.81
CA GLU A 204 -29.21 17.74 -4.68
C GLU A 204 -29.16 16.90 -3.41
N TYR A 205 -28.63 15.66 -3.49
CA TYR A 205 -28.41 14.72 -2.38
C TYR A 205 -26.94 14.63 -1.96
N GLU A 206 -26.08 15.53 -2.48
CA GLU A 206 -24.63 15.56 -2.24
C GLU A 206 -23.86 14.35 -2.78
N PHE A 207 -24.46 13.58 -3.73
CA PHE A 207 -23.71 12.50 -4.40
C PHE A 207 -22.80 13.06 -5.49
N PRO A 208 -21.50 12.65 -5.50
CA PRO A 208 -20.55 13.09 -6.50
C PRO A 208 -20.86 12.48 -7.88
N HIS A 209 -20.66 13.27 -8.93
CA HIS A 209 -20.73 12.80 -10.32
C HIS A 209 -19.70 13.55 -11.17
N ARG A 210 -19.09 12.87 -12.14
CA ARG A 210 -18.15 13.50 -13.08
C ARG A 210 -18.89 14.52 -13.94
N LEU A 211 -18.32 15.70 -14.06
CA LEU A 211 -18.82 16.73 -14.96
C LEU A 211 -18.48 16.38 -16.42
N LEU A 212 -19.32 16.82 -17.36
CA LEU A 212 -19.09 16.67 -18.80
C LEU A 212 -18.11 17.75 -19.32
N VAL A 213 -16.93 17.82 -18.71
CA VAL A 213 -15.84 18.73 -19.06
C VAL A 213 -14.56 17.94 -19.21
N ASP A 214 -13.53 18.55 -19.78
CA ASP A 214 -12.25 17.91 -19.99
C ASP A 214 -11.60 17.51 -18.65
N SER A 215 -11.02 16.32 -18.59
CA SER A 215 -10.19 15.85 -17.49
C SER A 215 -8.77 16.42 -17.59
N PHE A 216 -8.06 16.42 -16.47
CA PHE A 216 -6.65 16.82 -16.42
C PHE A 216 -5.76 15.60 -16.26
N THR A 217 -4.90 15.35 -17.24
CA THR A 217 -3.89 14.30 -17.13
C THR A 217 -2.60 14.90 -16.58
N LEU A 218 -2.15 14.39 -15.45
CA LEU A 218 -0.92 14.74 -14.77
C LEU A 218 0.09 13.62 -14.99
N ILE A 219 1.09 13.86 -15.83
CA ILE A 219 2.18 12.93 -16.06
C ILE A 219 3.34 13.31 -15.14
N GLU A 220 3.88 12.33 -14.50
CA GLU A 220 4.99 12.53 -13.61
C GLU A 220 6.21 13.12 -14.33
N SER A 221 6.81 14.14 -13.71
CA SER A 221 7.89 14.93 -14.30
C SER A 221 9.21 14.88 -13.54
N ASN A 222 9.22 14.36 -12.31
CA ASN A 222 10.43 14.33 -11.50
C ASN A 222 11.12 12.97 -11.59
N PRO A 223 12.32 12.88 -12.19
CA PRO A 223 13.04 11.62 -12.29
C PRO A 223 13.56 11.07 -10.94
N ASN A 224 13.49 11.86 -9.86
CA ASN A 224 13.90 11.45 -8.52
C ASN A 224 12.73 10.99 -7.64
N TYR A 225 11.51 11.33 -8.03
CA TYR A 225 10.26 10.90 -7.41
C TYR A 225 9.43 10.23 -8.48
N GLY A 226 9.35 8.93 -8.53
CA GLY A 226 8.42 8.23 -9.39
C GLY A 226 7.02 8.29 -8.78
N CYS A 227 5.95 8.30 -9.57
CA CYS A 227 4.58 8.19 -9.04
C CYS A 227 4.42 6.93 -8.18
N TYR A 228 5.34 5.99 -8.31
CA TYR A 228 5.44 4.78 -7.49
C TYR A 228 6.61 4.81 -6.49
N ASP A 229 7.25 5.94 -6.22
CA ASP A 229 8.39 6.00 -5.29
C ASP A 229 7.98 5.62 -3.86
N TYR A 230 6.73 5.86 -3.49
CA TYR A 230 6.18 5.46 -2.20
C TYR A 230 6.28 3.94 -1.96
N VAL A 231 6.17 3.09 -2.99
CA VAL A 231 6.29 1.62 -2.82
C VAL A 231 7.70 1.16 -2.42
N CYS A 232 8.70 2.04 -2.54
CA CYS A 232 10.06 1.79 -2.07
C CYS A 232 10.28 2.22 -0.62
N ASN A 233 9.42 3.11 -0.09
CA ASN A 233 9.67 3.83 1.16
C ASN A 233 8.54 3.66 2.19
N THR A 234 7.37 3.16 1.78
CA THR A 234 6.19 2.98 2.62
C THR A 234 5.76 1.52 2.59
N LEU A 235 5.45 0.94 3.75
CA LEU A 235 4.89 -0.41 3.83
C LEU A 235 3.49 -0.41 3.23
N LEU A 236 3.24 -1.34 2.30
CA LEU A 236 1.92 -1.55 1.72
C LEU A 236 1.11 -2.52 2.59
N HIS A 237 -0.20 -2.32 2.68
CA HIS A 237 -1.11 -3.19 3.44
C HIS A 237 -2.01 -4.04 2.54
N GLY A 238 -2.16 -3.66 1.27
CA GLY A 238 -2.96 -4.36 0.27
C GLY A 238 -4.22 -3.60 -0.14
N SER A 239 -4.87 -2.86 0.74
CA SER A 239 -6.09 -2.09 0.42
C SER A 239 -5.83 -1.03 -0.65
N GLU A 240 -4.69 -0.34 -0.59
CA GLU A 240 -4.25 0.65 -1.58
C GLU A 240 -3.98 0.02 -2.95
N LEU A 241 -3.65 -1.26 -3.00
CA LEU A 241 -3.41 -1.96 -4.27
C LEU A 241 -4.70 -2.19 -5.08
N ASN A 242 -5.87 -2.03 -4.45
CA ASN A 242 -7.17 -2.16 -5.11
C ASN A 242 -7.45 -1.03 -6.11
N TYR A 243 -6.76 0.10 -5.99
CA TYR A 243 -6.89 1.23 -6.92
C TYR A 243 -6.19 1.02 -8.27
N TYR A 244 -5.39 -0.06 -8.42
CA TYR A 244 -4.55 -0.29 -9.60
C TYR A 244 -4.98 -1.51 -10.39
N ASP A 245 -4.89 -1.41 -11.72
CA ASP A 245 -5.06 -2.56 -12.61
C ASP A 245 -3.83 -3.47 -12.59
N LYS A 246 -3.98 -4.68 -13.12
CA LYS A 246 -2.92 -5.69 -13.15
C LYS A 246 -1.65 -5.24 -13.91
N PRO A 247 -1.71 -4.55 -15.06
CA PRO A 247 -0.55 -3.96 -15.70
C PRO A 247 0.20 -2.94 -14.83
N THR A 248 -0.54 -2.10 -14.11
CA THR A 248 0.03 -1.11 -13.20
C THR A 248 0.69 -1.76 -12.00
N LEU A 249 0.04 -2.73 -11.35
CA LEU A 249 0.63 -3.53 -10.27
C LEU A 249 1.96 -4.17 -10.70
N ARG A 250 1.99 -4.77 -11.91
CA ARG A 250 3.22 -5.32 -12.48
C ARG A 250 4.31 -4.24 -12.62
N LEU A 251 3.94 -3.04 -13.04
CA LEU A 251 4.89 -1.93 -13.18
C LEU A 251 5.41 -1.47 -11.82
N MET A 252 4.54 -1.27 -10.82
CA MET A 252 4.89 -0.87 -9.44
C MET A 252 5.90 -1.85 -8.82
N ARG A 253 5.65 -3.15 -8.94
CA ARG A 253 6.57 -4.18 -8.46
C ARG A 253 7.95 -4.10 -9.13
N ASN A 254 7.97 -3.90 -10.44
CA ASN A 254 9.22 -3.78 -11.19
C ASN A 254 9.89 -2.41 -10.99
N PHE A 255 9.14 -1.39 -10.57
CA PHE A 255 9.70 -0.10 -10.17
C PHE A 255 10.62 -0.25 -8.95
N ILE A 256 10.22 -1.01 -7.94
CA ILE A 256 11.09 -1.32 -6.79
C ILE A 256 12.41 -1.95 -7.25
N LEU A 257 12.34 -2.93 -8.14
CA LEU A 257 13.52 -3.59 -8.70
C LEU A 257 14.39 -2.63 -9.51
N ALA A 258 13.77 -1.77 -10.35
CA ALA A 258 14.45 -0.78 -11.15
C ALA A 258 15.21 0.25 -10.31
N ARG A 259 14.63 0.70 -9.21
CA ARG A 259 15.27 1.62 -8.24
C ARG A 259 16.54 1.03 -7.62
N ARG A 260 16.66 -0.29 -7.60
CA ARG A 260 17.84 -1.03 -7.13
C ARG A 260 18.77 -1.50 -8.27
N GLY A 261 18.49 -1.05 -9.50
CA GLY A 261 19.34 -1.32 -10.66
C GLY A 261 19.13 -2.70 -11.29
N TYR A 262 17.98 -3.36 -11.08
CA TYR A 262 17.69 -4.65 -11.69
C TYR A 262 17.72 -4.59 -13.21
N VAL A 263 18.45 -5.52 -13.86
CA VAL A 263 18.59 -5.62 -15.33
C VAL A 263 17.44 -6.44 -15.89
N PHE A 264 16.49 -5.78 -16.56
CA PHE A 264 15.30 -6.44 -17.11
C PHE A 264 15.59 -7.23 -18.37
N GLN A 265 15.04 -8.46 -18.45
CA GLN A 265 15.10 -9.31 -19.63
C GLN A 265 13.85 -9.16 -20.52
N SER A 266 12.69 -8.79 -19.94
CA SER A 266 11.49 -8.56 -20.74
C SER A 266 11.61 -7.23 -21.50
N LYS A 267 11.28 -7.28 -22.79
CA LYS A 267 11.49 -6.16 -23.71
C LYS A 267 10.72 -4.91 -23.30
N ASP A 268 9.48 -5.08 -22.87
CA ASP A 268 8.58 -4.00 -22.48
C ASP A 268 9.08 -3.24 -21.23
N LEU A 269 9.52 -3.97 -20.18
CA LEU A 269 10.06 -3.35 -18.96
C LEU A 269 11.43 -2.69 -19.25
N LYS A 270 12.25 -3.34 -20.07
CA LYS A 270 13.54 -2.78 -20.47
C LYS A 270 13.34 -1.46 -21.21
N GLU A 271 12.49 -1.44 -22.25
CA GLU A 271 12.18 -0.23 -23.02
C GLU A 271 11.52 0.88 -22.18
N TYR A 272 10.76 0.49 -21.14
CA TYR A 272 10.15 1.44 -20.22
C TYR A 272 11.21 2.08 -19.32
N PHE A 273 11.97 1.28 -18.56
CA PHE A 273 12.90 1.81 -17.56
C PHE A 273 14.16 2.43 -18.18
N GLU A 274 14.62 1.99 -19.37
CA GLU A 274 15.75 2.64 -20.06
C GLU A 274 15.47 4.09 -20.47
N LYS A 275 14.20 4.50 -20.55
CA LYS A 275 13.80 5.90 -20.81
C LYS A 275 13.81 6.76 -19.53
N GLU A 276 13.82 6.11 -18.37
CA GLU A 276 13.78 6.81 -17.08
C GLU A 276 15.16 7.37 -16.73
N PRO A 277 15.32 8.70 -16.58
CA PRO A 277 16.63 9.33 -16.34
C PRO A 277 17.32 8.85 -15.05
N TRP A 278 16.54 8.36 -14.08
CA TRP A 278 17.04 7.86 -12.79
C TRP A 278 17.47 6.39 -12.83
N TYR A 279 17.04 5.60 -13.82
CA TYR A 279 17.37 4.19 -13.89
C TYR A 279 18.86 3.98 -14.17
N ARG A 280 19.50 3.21 -13.33
CA ARG A 280 20.92 2.83 -13.44
C ARG A 280 21.03 1.32 -13.29
N PRO A 281 21.10 0.55 -14.39
CA PRO A 281 21.24 -0.89 -14.31
C PRO A 281 22.56 -1.28 -13.64
N ALA A 282 22.50 -2.26 -12.76
CA ALA A 282 23.68 -2.88 -12.15
C ALA A 282 24.45 -3.72 -13.20
N GLU A 283 25.67 -4.12 -12.85
CA GLU A 283 26.44 -5.03 -13.72
C GLU A 283 25.84 -6.44 -13.73
N SER A 284 25.29 -6.87 -12.59
CA SER A 284 24.60 -8.15 -12.41
C SER A 284 23.36 -8.01 -11.53
N ASN A 285 22.34 -8.83 -11.79
CA ASN A 285 21.18 -8.92 -10.90
C ASN A 285 21.51 -9.55 -9.53
N ASP A 286 22.66 -10.20 -9.39
CA ASP A 286 23.16 -10.72 -8.13
C ASP A 286 23.60 -9.60 -7.16
N ASP A 287 23.87 -8.40 -7.70
CA ASP A 287 24.26 -7.21 -6.94
C ASP A 287 23.03 -6.44 -6.38
N VAL A 288 21.82 -6.78 -6.84
CA VAL A 288 20.58 -6.11 -6.42
C VAL A 288 20.22 -6.47 -4.98
N GLN A 289 20.28 -5.49 -4.09
CA GLN A 289 19.94 -5.63 -2.69
C GLN A 289 18.62 -4.91 -2.39
N LEU A 290 17.64 -5.66 -1.87
CA LEU A 290 16.35 -5.13 -1.45
C LEU A 290 16.29 -5.04 0.08
N SER A 291 15.72 -3.95 0.59
CA SER A 291 15.36 -3.85 2.01
C SER A 291 14.26 -4.86 2.37
N LEU A 292 14.01 -5.04 3.66
CA LEU A 292 12.89 -5.88 4.11
C LEU A 292 11.57 -5.33 3.58
N LEU A 293 11.31 -4.03 3.77
CA LEU A 293 10.12 -3.33 3.30
C LEU A 293 9.88 -3.58 1.80
N GLU A 294 10.91 -3.39 0.96
CA GLU A 294 10.81 -3.59 -0.48
C GLU A 294 10.48 -5.03 -0.86
N ARG A 295 11.05 -6.02 -0.14
CA ARG A 295 10.73 -7.44 -0.37
C ARG A 295 9.27 -7.74 -0.04
N LEU A 296 8.78 -7.27 1.11
CA LEU A 296 7.40 -7.47 1.54
C LEU A 296 6.43 -6.81 0.56
N ASN A 297 6.71 -5.58 0.14
CA ASN A 297 5.88 -4.89 -0.85
C ASN A 297 5.84 -5.64 -2.20
N ILE A 298 6.98 -6.16 -2.68
CA ILE A 298 7.02 -6.99 -3.89
C ILE A 298 6.14 -8.23 -3.74
N GLU A 299 6.19 -8.92 -2.60
CA GLU A 299 5.40 -10.13 -2.38
C GLU A 299 3.91 -9.81 -2.31
N LEU A 300 3.52 -8.75 -1.61
CA LEU A 300 2.12 -8.32 -1.51
C LEU A 300 1.56 -7.89 -2.88
N ILE A 301 2.33 -7.13 -3.67
CA ILE A 301 1.93 -6.77 -5.03
C ILE A 301 1.78 -8.02 -5.91
N LYS A 302 2.68 -9.00 -5.82
CA LYS A 302 2.56 -10.28 -6.55
C LYS A 302 1.29 -11.04 -6.19
N TYR A 303 0.97 -11.10 -4.90
CA TYR A 303 -0.26 -11.71 -4.45
C TYR A 303 -1.47 -11.02 -5.07
N ARG A 304 -1.52 -9.68 -5.02
CA ARG A 304 -2.60 -8.90 -5.62
C ARG A 304 -2.68 -9.07 -7.15
N GLU A 305 -1.54 -9.11 -7.86
CA GLU A 305 -1.49 -9.44 -9.30
C GLU A 305 -2.12 -10.82 -9.59
N ALA A 306 -1.86 -11.82 -8.75
CA ALA A 306 -2.35 -13.18 -8.94
C ALA A 306 -3.85 -13.33 -8.64
N THR A 307 -4.36 -12.58 -7.65
CA THR A 307 -5.77 -12.63 -7.20
C THR A 307 -6.63 -11.53 -7.81
N PHE A 308 -6.11 -10.78 -8.78
CA PHE A 308 -6.81 -9.62 -9.37
C PHE A 308 -8.19 -9.97 -9.92
N ASP A 309 -8.28 -11.09 -10.64
CA ASP A 309 -9.53 -11.52 -11.29
C ASP A 309 -10.53 -12.12 -10.28
N ASP A 310 -10.07 -12.55 -9.09
CA ASP A 310 -10.90 -13.17 -8.05
C ASP A 310 -11.60 -12.12 -7.16
N ILE A 311 -11.06 -10.90 -7.10
CA ILE A 311 -11.55 -9.80 -6.23
C ILE A 311 -12.37 -8.77 -7.02
N ALA A 312 -12.33 -8.80 -8.34
CA ALA A 312 -13.03 -7.86 -9.23
C ALA A 312 -14.55 -8.15 -9.39
N HIS A 313 -15.17 -8.90 -8.46
CA HIS A 313 -16.60 -9.27 -8.50
C HIS A 313 -17.34 -8.86 -7.24
#